data_c91eaa8b0bcabeb6b003a3c278217149
#
_entry.id   c91eaa8b0bcabeb6b003a3c278217149
#
_cell.length_a   1.000
_cell.length_b   1.000
_cell.length_c   1.000
_cell.angle_alpha   90.00
_cell.angle_beta   90.00
_cell.angle_gamma   90.00
#
_symmetry.space_group_name_H-M   'P 1'
#
loop_
_entity.id
_entity.type
_entity.pdbx_description
1 polymer ?
#
loop_
_entity_poly.entity_id
_entity_poly.type
_entity_poly.pdbx_seq_one_letter_code
_entity_poly.pdbx_strand_id
1 'polypeptide(L)'
;ELMLATPLSNKQRDYAQTIRSAGHELLNLLSQILDVSRLESGMIELDKDAFDYPALLDDCLDMFRHQAEQQGIELISQFQPGVAQWLYSDPARVRQVILSLLEHALRRSAAGEILLLSETDNSNPQPRLRLSVHDGGPLLSASERNHLLHAQLHDQDFLDADYHGGHLPLVIARQLVQMLGGDFGVNTDLTSGNCLWICLPMQPAATPEPAPELPAAELQGIRILVVDDNQTCRKVLVEQCQHWGMHASAAASGSEALALLRSKASLDQAFDVVLLDQQMPGMSGMQLAVKIKTDQQLLNAPLLIMLSGISDAPGKLATRNAGIRRMLAKPVAGYTLHSVLRSELGKRNTAAAVECHGQNQTLSALRVLVAENDIISVKVIAAMLEKLGVQPDIVNNGAQALGAMQGQAYDLVLMDCEMPVMDGFTATEKMREWEQSQQRRHTPIVALTAHILAEHKERARHSGMDQHIGKPLELSQLREVVEHWTAAKRAGREEFHDKAHDAAKPPL
;
A
#
# COMPACT_ATOMS: atom_id res chain seq x y z
N GLU A 1 -12.04 11.46 -20.85
CA GLU A 1 -10.65 11.64 -20.44
C GLU A 1 -9.83 12.39 -21.49
N LEU A 2 -9.91 12.02 -22.79
CA LEU A 2 -9.16 12.69 -23.87
C LEU A 2 -9.41 14.21 -23.93
N MET A 3 -10.65 14.66 -23.73
CA MET A 3 -10.96 16.10 -23.70
C MET A 3 -10.28 16.83 -22.51
N LEU A 4 -10.18 16.19 -21.34
CA LEU A 4 -9.53 16.78 -20.17
C LEU A 4 -8.00 16.92 -20.32
N ALA A 5 -7.41 16.19 -21.23
CA ALA A 5 -5.99 16.28 -21.59
C ALA A 5 -5.67 17.41 -22.59
N THR A 6 -6.71 18.10 -23.12
CA THR A 6 -6.56 19.24 -24.03
C THR A 6 -6.66 20.58 -23.31
N PRO A 7 -6.17 21.69 -23.86
CA PRO A 7 -6.38 23.01 -23.29
C PRO A 7 -7.86 23.39 -23.36
N LEU A 8 -8.55 23.33 -22.21
CA LEU A 8 -9.95 23.68 -22.03
C LEU A 8 -10.06 24.98 -21.24
N SER A 9 -11.09 25.79 -21.54
CA SER A 9 -11.50 26.87 -20.65
C SER A 9 -12.04 26.29 -19.34
N ASN A 10 -12.05 27.07 -18.24
CA ASN A 10 -12.53 26.61 -16.94
C ASN A 10 -13.94 26.02 -17.00
N LYS A 11 -14.83 26.65 -17.77
CA LYS A 11 -16.21 26.18 -17.96
C LYS A 11 -16.31 24.86 -18.74
N GLN A 12 -15.45 24.68 -19.75
CA GLN A 12 -15.40 23.42 -20.52
C GLN A 12 -14.79 22.30 -19.70
N ARG A 13 -13.80 22.61 -18.87
CA ARG A 13 -13.19 21.66 -17.94
C ARG A 13 -14.20 21.16 -16.91
N ASP A 14 -14.99 22.07 -16.34
CA ASP A 14 -16.06 21.76 -15.40
C ASP A 14 -17.11 20.83 -16.04
N TYR A 15 -17.57 21.16 -17.26
CA TYR A 15 -18.50 20.29 -17.99
C TYR A 15 -17.90 18.91 -18.29
N ALA A 16 -16.64 18.85 -18.70
CA ALA A 16 -15.96 17.59 -19.00
C ALA A 16 -15.75 16.74 -17.74
N GLN A 17 -15.49 17.36 -16.58
CA GLN A 17 -15.43 16.70 -15.29
C GLN A 17 -16.79 16.16 -14.86
N THR A 18 -17.86 16.97 -15.01
CA THR A 18 -19.23 16.54 -14.70
C THR A 18 -19.66 15.36 -15.57
N ILE A 19 -19.39 15.40 -16.88
CA ILE A 19 -19.68 14.28 -17.79
C ILE A 19 -18.89 13.04 -17.39
N ARG A 20 -17.62 13.19 -17.02
CA ARG A 20 -16.78 12.08 -16.56
C ARG A 20 -17.34 11.45 -15.27
N SER A 21 -17.69 12.28 -14.29
CA SER A 21 -18.26 11.82 -13.01
C SER A 21 -19.60 11.08 -13.24
N ALA A 22 -20.50 11.65 -14.04
CA ALA A 22 -21.76 11.01 -14.37
C ALA A 22 -21.57 9.69 -15.15
N GLY A 23 -20.58 9.63 -16.04
CA GLY A 23 -20.23 8.41 -16.76
C GLY A 23 -19.68 7.32 -15.85
N HIS A 24 -18.84 7.65 -14.87
CA HIS A 24 -18.36 6.69 -13.86
C HIS A 24 -19.51 6.21 -12.96
N GLU A 25 -20.38 7.10 -12.54
CA GLU A 25 -21.56 6.76 -11.74
C GLU A 25 -22.49 5.79 -12.47
N LEU A 26 -22.74 6.03 -13.76
CA LEU A 26 -23.52 5.12 -14.60
C LEU A 26 -22.86 3.74 -14.75
N LEU A 27 -21.55 3.69 -14.97
CA LEU A 27 -20.80 2.42 -15.04
C LEU A 27 -20.84 1.65 -13.73
N ASN A 28 -20.72 2.34 -12.59
CA ASN A 28 -20.84 1.75 -11.27
C ASN A 28 -22.25 1.17 -11.06
N LEU A 29 -23.32 1.91 -11.39
CA LEU A 29 -24.67 1.40 -11.31
C LEU A 29 -24.89 0.18 -12.20
N LEU A 30 -24.38 0.21 -13.43
CA LEU A 30 -24.48 -0.92 -14.36
C LEU A 30 -23.75 -2.16 -13.81
N SER A 31 -22.57 -1.98 -13.25
CA SER A 31 -21.80 -3.05 -12.59
C SER A 31 -22.56 -3.64 -11.41
N GLN A 32 -23.18 -2.79 -10.58
CA GLN A 32 -23.99 -3.23 -9.45
C GLN A 32 -25.21 -4.04 -9.90
N ILE A 33 -25.91 -3.63 -10.97
CA ILE A 33 -27.05 -4.37 -11.52
C ILE A 33 -26.59 -5.74 -12.08
N LEU A 34 -25.46 -5.77 -12.74
CA LEU A 34 -24.89 -7.03 -13.24
C LEU A 34 -24.47 -7.96 -12.09
N ASP A 35 -23.89 -7.41 -11.02
CA ASP A 35 -23.55 -8.17 -9.81
C ASP A 35 -24.81 -8.75 -9.15
N VAL A 36 -25.90 -7.96 -9.06
CA VAL A 36 -27.21 -8.42 -8.57
C VAL A 36 -27.70 -9.60 -9.41
N SER A 37 -27.72 -9.46 -10.74
CA SER A 37 -28.19 -10.51 -11.64
C SER A 37 -27.37 -11.80 -11.53
N ARG A 38 -26.05 -11.69 -11.36
CA ARG A 38 -25.15 -12.83 -11.16
C ARG A 38 -25.32 -13.48 -9.78
N LEU A 39 -25.56 -12.68 -8.74
CA LEU A 39 -25.87 -13.16 -7.40
C LEU A 39 -27.18 -13.95 -7.38
N GLU A 40 -28.24 -13.43 -8.02
CA GLU A 40 -29.54 -14.09 -8.12
C GLU A 40 -29.51 -15.40 -8.90
N SER A 41 -28.73 -15.44 -9.97
CA SER A 41 -28.59 -16.66 -10.79
C SER A 41 -27.69 -17.73 -10.16
N GLY A 42 -27.05 -17.43 -9.03
CA GLY A 42 -26.07 -18.34 -8.38
C GLY A 42 -24.82 -18.61 -9.23
N MET A 43 -24.56 -17.76 -10.24
CA MET A 43 -23.46 -17.94 -11.18
C MET A 43 -22.12 -17.34 -10.69
N ILE A 44 -22.07 -16.81 -9.47
CA ILE A 44 -20.80 -16.31 -8.92
C ILE A 44 -20.03 -17.49 -8.33
N GLU A 45 -18.96 -17.85 -8.96
CA GLU A 45 -17.92 -18.73 -8.40
C GLU A 45 -16.93 -17.87 -7.60
N LEU A 46 -16.57 -18.37 -6.39
CA LEU A 46 -15.56 -17.70 -5.55
C LEU A 46 -14.18 -18.13 -6.02
N ASP A 47 -13.37 -17.16 -6.38
CA ASP A 47 -11.95 -17.34 -6.72
C ASP A 47 -11.10 -17.15 -5.45
N LYS A 48 -10.88 -18.28 -4.74
CA LYS A 48 -10.18 -18.25 -3.45
C LYS A 48 -8.67 -18.32 -3.66
N ASP A 49 -7.96 -17.34 -3.14
CA ASP A 49 -6.50 -17.26 -3.16
C ASP A 49 -5.97 -16.79 -1.79
N ALA A 50 -4.68 -16.98 -1.58
CA ALA A 50 -3.97 -16.43 -0.43
C ALA A 50 -3.62 -14.96 -0.71
N PHE A 51 -3.99 -14.07 0.19
CA PHE A 51 -3.71 -12.63 0.05
C PHE A 51 -3.32 -11.98 1.38
N ASP A 52 -2.58 -10.88 1.29
CA ASP A 52 -2.23 -10.02 2.41
C ASP A 52 -3.43 -9.13 2.75
N TYR A 53 -4.11 -9.42 3.87
CA TYR A 53 -5.32 -8.70 4.30
C TYR A 53 -5.04 -7.25 4.72
N PRO A 54 -4.03 -6.95 5.54
CA PRO A 54 -3.62 -5.57 5.81
C PRO A 54 -3.36 -4.76 4.55
N ALA A 55 -2.60 -5.29 3.59
CA ALA A 55 -2.32 -4.60 2.34
C ALA A 55 -3.59 -4.32 1.53
N LEU A 56 -4.51 -5.29 1.46
CA LEU A 56 -5.79 -5.11 0.79
C LEU A 56 -6.65 -4.03 1.46
N LEU A 57 -6.67 -3.96 2.80
CA LEU A 57 -7.40 -2.94 3.53
C LEU A 57 -6.81 -1.54 3.29
N ASP A 58 -5.48 -1.44 3.27
CA ASP A 58 -4.77 -0.20 2.99
C ASP A 58 -5.06 0.32 1.58
N ASP A 59 -5.04 -0.56 0.57
CA ASP A 59 -5.45 -0.21 -0.79
C ASP A 59 -6.89 0.34 -0.84
N CYS A 60 -7.82 -0.25 -0.08
CA CYS A 60 -9.20 0.23 0.00
C CYS A 60 -9.27 1.63 0.62
N LEU A 61 -8.53 1.88 1.68
CA LEU A 61 -8.44 3.20 2.33
C LEU A 61 -7.85 4.26 1.42
N ASP A 62 -6.81 3.91 0.67
CA ASP A 62 -6.15 4.82 -0.28
C ASP A 62 -7.10 5.33 -1.36
N MET A 63 -8.05 4.50 -1.80
CA MET A 63 -9.06 4.91 -2.79
C MET A 63 -9.96 6.05 -2.28
N PHE A 64 -10.25 6.09 -0.98
CA PHE A 64 -11.13 7.09 -0.38
C PHE A 64 -10.40 8.25 0.30
N ARG A 65 -9.09 8.20 0.40
CA ARG A 65 -8.26 9.21 1.09
C ARG A 65 -8.57 10.64 0.66
N HIS A 66 -8.58 10.90 -0.65
CA HIS A 66 -8.83 12.24 -1.18
C HIS A 66 -10.26 12.73 -0.91
N GLN A 67 -11.24 11.85 -1.03
CA GLN A 67 -12.65 12.17 -0.76
C GLN A 67 -12.86 12.47 0.74
N ALA A 68 -12.29 11.65 1.62
CA ALA A 68 -12.38 11.86 3.06
C ALA A 68 -11.74 13.19 3.47
N GLU A 69 -10.56 13.52 2.93
CA GLU A 69 -9.87 14.78 3.19
C GLU A 69 -10.70 15.99 2.74
N GLN A 70 -11.33 15.93 1.55
CA GLN A 70 -12.21 17.00 1.07
C GLN A 70 -13.42 17.23 1.96
N GLN A 71 -13.91 16.18 2.62
CA GLN A 71 -15.05 16.23 3.54
C GLN A 71 -14.62 16.55 4.99
N GLY A 72 -13.31 16.67 5.27
CA GLY A 72 -12.81 16.87 6.61
C GLY A 72 -13.02 15.66 7.52
N ILE A 73 -12.99 14.45 6.95
CA ILE A 73 -13.13 13.18 7.65
C ILE A 73 -11.76 12.53 7.79
N GLU A 74 -11.39 12.16 9.02
CA GLU A 74 -10.17 11.39 9.28
C GLU A 74 -10.47 9.88 9.19
N LEU A 75 -9.78 9.18 8.29
CA LEU A 75 -9.86 7.72 8.19
C LEU A 75 -8.81 7.10 9.11
N ILE A 76 -9.22 6.15 9.94
CA ILE A 76 -8.34 5.49 10.91
C ILE A 76 -8.50 3.98 10.76
N SER A 77 -7.39 3.25 10.63
CA SER A 77 -7.40 1.79 10.65
C SER A 77 -6.68 1.25 11.87
N GLN A 78 -7.30 0.27 12.53
CA GLN A 78 -6.76 -0.40 13.69
C GLN A 78 -6.82 -1.91 13.52
N PHE A 79 -5.68 -2.57 13.73
CA PHE A 79 -5.58 -4.01 13.77
C PHE A 79 -5.34 -4.47 15.20
N GLN A 80 -6.21 -5.32 15.70
CA GLN A 80 -6.00 -5.94 17.00
C GLN A 80 -5.06 -7.16 16.90
N PRO A 81 -4.36 -7.51 17.99
CA PRO A 81 -3.55 -8.71 18.06
C PRO A 81 -4.34 -9.97 17.75
N GLY A 82 -3.74 -10.87 16.96
CA GLY A 82 -4.38 -12.13 16.58
C GLY A 82 -5.04 -12.13 15.18
N VAL A 83 -5.18 -10.99 14.54
CA VAL A 83 -5.59 -10.94 13.12
C VAL A 83 -4.46 -11.48 12.26
N ALA A 84 -4.75 -12.53 11.49
CA ALA A 84 -3.77 -13.13 10.60
C ALA A 84 -3.45 -12.18 9.43
N GLN A 85 -2.18 -12.06 9.09
CA GLN A 85 -1.75 -11.25 7.94
C GLN A 85 -2.20 -11.87 6.62
N TRP A 86 -1.98 -13.18 6.45
CA TRP A 86 -2.33 -13.91 5.25
C TRP A 86 -3.63 -14.68 5.45
N LEU A 87 -4.61 -14.40 4.59
CA LEU A 87 -5.92 -15.03 4.60
C LEU A 87 -6.14 -15.79 3.28
N TYR A 88 -6.88 -16.89 3.35
CA TYR A 88 -7.34 -17.65 2.19
C TYR A 88 -8.82 -17.42 1.98
N SER A 89 -9.16 -16.60 1.00
CA SER A 89 -10.54 -16.26 0.62
C SER A 89 -10.51 -15.65 -0.79
N ASP A 90 -11.63 -15.07 -1.25
CA ASP A 90 -11.70 -14.31 -2.50
C ASP A 90 -11.35 -12.84 -2.26
N PRO A 91 -10.13 -12.38 -2.63
CA PRO A 91 -9.67 -11.02 -2.34
C PRO A 91 -10.49 -9.95 -3.08
N ALA A 92 -11.02 -10.25 -4.27
CA ALA A 92 -11.81 -9.30 -5.04
C ALA A 92 -13.17 -9.05 -4.37
N ARG A 93 -13.80 -10.11 -3.84
CA ARG A 93 -15.09 -9.98 -3.12
C ARG A 93 -14.91 -9.37 -1.75
N VAL A 94 -13.84 -9.69 -1.02
CA VAL A 94 -13.51 -9.03 0.25
C VAL A 94 -13.27 -7.54 0.02
N ARG A 95 -12.50 -7.14 -1.01
CA ARG A 95 -12.30 -5.75 -1.42
C ARG A 95 -13.62 -5.05 -1.71
N GLN A 96 -14.49 -5.67 -2.49
CA GLN A 96 -15.80 -5.12 -2.85
C GLN A 96 -16.66 -4.85 -1.61
N VAL A 97 -16.67 -5.75 -0.64
CA VAL A 97 -17.38 -5.56 0.64
C VAL A 97 -16.81 -4.37 1.41
N ILE A 98 -15.48 -4.30 1.58
CA ILE A 98 -14.82 -3.22 2.30
C ILE A 98 -15.12 -1.86 1.66
N LEU A 99 -15.02 -1.76 0.33
CA LEU A 99 -15.32 -0.52 -0.41
C LEU A 99 -16.78 -0.08 -0.21
N SER A 100 -17.73 -1.02 -0.21
CA SER A 100 -19.15 -0.71 0.03
C SER A 100 -19.40 -0.18 1.45
N LEU A 101 -18.72 -0.74 2.46
CA LEU A 101 -18.82 -0.27 3.85
C LEU A 101 -18.24 1.15 4.00
N LEU A 102 -17.06 1.39 3.41
CA LEU A 102 -16.38 2.69 3.43
C LEU A 102 -17.19 3.77 2.70
N GLU A 103 -17.70 3.47 1.50
CA GLU A 103 -18.52 4.40 0.73
C GLU A 103 -19.78 4.81 1.50
N HIS A 104 -20.42 3.84 2.17
CA HIS A 104 -21.59 4.13 3.00
C HIS A 104 -21.23 5.02 4.18
N ALA A 105 -20.18 4.71 4.91
CA ALA A 105 -19.72 5.49 6.06
C ALA A 105 -19.37 6.94 5.65
N LEU A 106 -18.62 7.13 4.56
CA LEU A 106 -18.26 8.45 4.04
C LEU A 106 -19.46 9.26 3.56
N ARG A 107 -20.45 8.60 2.94
CA ARG A 107 -21.66 9.28 2.46
C ARG A 107 -22.53 9.79 3.63
N ARG A 108 -22.53 9.11 4.76
CA ARG A 108 -23.32 9.47 5.94
C ARG A 108 -22.61 10.45 6.87
N SER A 109 -21.30 10.47 6.88
CA SER A 109 -20.50 11.33 7.74
C SER A 109 -20.29 12.69 7.08
N ALA A 110 -20.62 13.78 7.78
CA ALA A 110 -20.39 15.14 7.29
C ALA A 110 -19.02 15.69 7.67
N ALA A 111 -18.46 15.21 8.77
CA ALA A 111 -17.13 15.55 9.30
C ALA A 111 -16.79 14.58 10.45
N GLY A 112 -15.57 14.62 10.95
CA GLY A 112 -15.13 13.84 12.10
C GLY A 112 -14.22 12.69 11.70
N GLU A 113 -14.47 11.50 12.23
CA GLU A 113 -13.62 10.32 11.99
C GLU A 113 -14.42 9.08 11.59
N ILE A 114 -13.81 8.23 10.79
CA ILE A 114 -14.28 6.87 10.48
C ILE A 114 -13.19 5.90 10.91
N LEU A 115 -13.53 5.01 11.85
CA LEU A 115 -12.62 4.00 12.39
C LEU A 115 -12.95 2.63 11.78
N LEU A 116 -11.96 2.01 11.14
CA LEU A 116 -11.97 0.62 10.72
C LEU A 116 -11.22 -0.23 11.74
N LEU A 117 -11.95 -1.09 12.44
CA LEU A 117 -11.38 -1.98 13.44
C LEU A 117 -11.40 -3.42 12.94
N SER A 118 -10.21 -4.01 12.79
CA SER A 118 -10.03 -5.43 12.46
C SER A 118 -9.65 -6.20 13.72
N GLU A 119 -10.45 -7.19 14.08
CA GLU A 119 -10.27 -8.01 15.28
C GLU A 119 -10.56 -9.49 15.01
N THR A 120 -10.07 -10.36 15.89
CA THR A 120 -10.39 -11.79 15.83
C THR A 120 -11.61 -12.07 16.71
N ASP A 121 -12.68 -12.55 16.09
CA ASP A 121 -13.86 -13.05 16.81
C ASP A 121 -13.66 -14.53 17.18
N ASN A 122 -13.54 -14.79 18.46
CA ASN A 122 -13.37 -16.12 19.04
C ASN A 122 -14.69 -16.68 19.64
N SER A 123 -15.84 -16.10 19.30
CA SER A 123 -17.14 -16.56 19.78
C SER A 123 -17.50 -17.97 19.25
N ASN A 124 -16.89 -18.35 18.14
CA ASN A 124 -17.05 -19.65 17.51
C ASN A 124 -15.82 -20.55 17.73
N PRO A 125 -15.94 -21.89 17.60
CA PRO A 125 -14.79 -22.80 17.71
C PRO A 125 -13.68 -22.54 16.69
N GLN A 126 -14.02 -21.95 15.55
CA GLN A 126 -13.05 -21.49 14.55
C GLN A 126 -12.96 -19.96 14.63
N PRO A 127 -11.74 -19.42 14.70
CA PRO A 127 -11.54 -17.96 14.74
C PRO A 127 -12.06 -17.32 13.45
N ARG A 128 -12.69 -16.16 13.59
CA ARG A 128 -13.24 -15.39 12.48
C ARG A 128 -12.63 -14.00 12.46
N LEU A 129 -12.43 -13.45 11.27
CA LEU A 129 -12.06 -12.06 11.09
C LEU A 129 -13.33 -11.22 11.24
N ARG A 130 -13.33 -10.31 12.20
CA ARG A 130 -14.35 -9.27 12.33
C ARG A 130 -13.76 -7.95 11.87
N LEU A 131 -14.38 -7.32 10.88
CA LEU A 131 -14.12 -5.95 10.47
C LEU A 131 -15.33 -5.10 10.86
N SER A 132 -15.10 -4.07 11.65
CA SER A 132 -16.11 -3.10 12.08
C SER A 132 -15.75 -1.73 11.53
N VAL A 133 -16.74 -1.04 10.93
CA VAL A 133 -16.62 0.35 10.45
C VAL A 133 -17.50 1.22 11.34
N HIS A 134 -16.86 2.09 12.08
CA HIS A 134 -17.52 3.04 12.98
C HIS A 134 -17.56 4.41 12.32
N ASP A 135 -18.75 5.00 12.22
CA ASP A 135 -18.95 6.34 11.68
C ASP A 135 -19.69 7.24 12.67
N GLY A 136 -19.37 8.53 12.65
CA GLY A 136 -20.01 9.57 13.46
C GLY A 136 -21.25 10.19 12.79
N GLY A 137 -21.78 9.56 11.75
CA GLY A 137 -22.96 10.04 11.05
C GLY A 137 -24.26 9.96 11.85
N PRO A 138 -25.37 10.46 11.32
CA PRO A 138 -26.67 10.35 11.94
C PRO A 138 -27.01 8.89 12.24
N LEU A 139 -27.59 8.63 13.44
CA LEU A 139 -27.95 7.27 13.83
C LEU A 139 -28.94 6.65 12.84
N LEU A 140 -28.70 5.42 12.47
CA LEU A 140 -29.59 4.63 11.66
C LEU A 140 -30.92 4.38 12.41
N SER A 141 -32.04 4.73 11.80
CA SER A 141 -33.36 4.43 12.32
C SER A 141 -33.60 2.92 12.42
N ALA A 142 -34.58 2.51 13.22
CA ALA A 142 -34.96 1.10 13.29
C ALA A 142 -35.40 0.53 11.93
N SER A 143 -36.07 1.34 11.10
CA SER A 143 -36.49 0.97 9.73
C SER A 143 -35.28 0.74 8.82
N GLU A 144 -34.33 1.68 8.78
CA GLU A 144 -33.09 1.56 7.99
C GLU A 144 -32.28 0.32 8.40
N ARG A 145 -32.12 0.10 9.71
CA ARG A 145 -31.41 -1.09 10.20
C ARG A 145 -32.08 -2.40 9.78
N ASN A 146 -33.42 -2.46 9.93
CA ASN A 146 -34.17 -3.64 9.55
C ASN A 146 -34.05 -3.90 8.04
N HIS A 147 -34.11 -2.84 7.24
CA HIS A 147 -33.91 -2.93 5.79
C HIS A 147 -32.50 -3.45 5.45
N LEU A 148 -31.44 -2.89 6.02
CA LEU A 148 -30.06 -3.34 5.78
C LEU A 148 -29.84 -4.82 6.16
N LEU A 149 -30.50 -5.28 7.24
CA LEU A 149 -30.35 -6.65 7.72
C LEU A 149 -31.18 -7.68 6.95
N HIS A 150 -32.37 -7.30 6.45
CA HIS A 150 -33.37 -8.25 5.96
C HIS A 150 -33.81 -8.04 4.51
N ALA A 151 -33.52 -6.89 3.90
CA ALA A 151 -33.91 -6.63 2.51
C ALA A 151 -33.36 -7.70 1.55
N GLN A 152 -34.22 -8.19 0.66
CA GLN A 152 -33.83 -9.11 -0.41
C GLN A 152 -33.72 -8.35 -1.72
N LEU A 153 -32.84 -8.77 -2.65
CA LEU A 153 -32.66 -8.11 -3.94
C LEU A 153 -33.94 -8.09 -4.80
N HIS A 154 -34.92 -8.99 -4.51
CA HIS A 154 -36.20 -9.08 -5.19
C HIS A 154 -37.29 -8.12 -4.65
N ASP A 155 -37.02 -7.39 -3.59
CA ASP A 155 -37.99 -6.47 -3.03
C ASP A 155 -38.22 -5.30 -3.99
N GLN A 156 -39.46 -5.11 -4.44
CA GLN A 156 -39.86 -4.06 -5.41
C GLN A 156 -39.59 -2.63 -4.88
N ASP A 157 -39.47 -2.49 -3.55
CA ASP A 157 -39.13 -1.24 -2.87
C ASP A 157 -37.73 -0.68 -3.18
N PHE A 158 -36.85 -1.47 -3.80
CA PHE A 158 -35.53 -0.99 -4.27
C PHE A 158 -35.60 -0.03 -5.45
N LEU A 159 -36.69 -0.05 -6.21
CA LEU A 159 -36.86 0.75 -7.43
C LEU A 159 -37.60 2.07 -7.15
N ASP A 160 -38.17 2.24 -5.95
CA ASP A 160 -38.82 3.48 -5.58
C ASP A 160 -37.78 4.58 -5.30
N ALA A 161 -37.87 5.64 -6.10
CA ALA A 161 -36.95 6.78 -6.12
C ALA A 161 -36.88 7.58 -4.80
N ASP A 162 -37.78 7.35 -3.87
CA ASP A 162 -37.77 7.96 -2.52
C ASP A 162 -36.81 7.26 -1.53
N TYR A 163 -36.45 6.02 -1.76
CA TYR A 163 -35.33 5.37 -1.10
C TYR A 163 -34.05 5.73 -1.86
N HIS A 164 -33.49 6.89 -1.55
CA HIS A 164 -32.20 7.34 -2.09
C HIS A 164 -31.24 6.16 -2.24
N GLY A 165 -30.84 5.81 -3.46
CA GLY A 165 -30.06 4.62 -3.87
C GLY A 165 -28.74 4.31 -3.13
N GLY A 166 -28.66 4.69 -1.85
CA GLY A 166 -27.49 4.56 -0.99
C GLY A 166 -27.34 3.22 -0.28
N HIS A 167 -28.36 2.37 -0.27
CA HIS A 167 -28.32 1.10 0.47
C HIS A 167 -28.01 -0.13 -0.40
N LEU A 168 -28.18 -0.04 -1.71
CA LEU A 168 -27.95 -1.15 -2.64
C LEU A 168 -26.52 -1.73 -2.52
N PRO A 169 -25.43 -0.92 -2.47
CA PRO A 169 -24.07 -1.46 -2.27
C PRO A 169 -23.92 -2.28 -0.99
N LEU A 170 -24.61 -1.88 0.10
CA LEU A 170 -24.55 -2.64 1.36
C LEU A 170 -25.36 -3.94 1.31
N VAL A 171 -26.46 -3.99 0.59
CA VAL A 171 -27.23 -5.22 0.41
C VAL A 171 -26.45 -6.22 -0.42
N ILE A 172 -25.78 -5.75 -1.48
CA ILE A 172 -24.83 -6.57 -2.25
C ILE A 172 -23.69 -7.05 -1.35
N ALA A 173 -23.07 -6.17 -0.56
CA ALA A 173 -21.99 -6.52 0.36
C ALA A 173 -22.44 -7.59 1.36
N ARG A 174 -23.64 -7.48 1.93
CA ARG A 174 -24.20 -8.50 2.84
C ARG A 174 -24.34 -9.85 2.15
N GLN A 175 -24.82 -9.90 0.93
CA GLN A 175 -24.93 -11.16 0.18
C GLN A 175 -23.58 -11.76 -0.15
N LEU A 176 -22.60 -10.95 -0.54
CA LEU A 176 -21.22 -11.39 -0.74
C LEU A 176 -20.63 -11.97 0.54
N VAL A 177 -20.86 -11.30 1.69
CA VAL A 177 -20.43 -11.82 3.01
C VAL A 177 -21.06 -13.19 3.31
N GLN A 178 -22.35 -13.37 3.02
CA GLN A 178 -23.03 -14.66 3.18
C GLN A 178 -22.44 -15.75 2.26
N MET A 179 -22.13 -15.41 1.01
CA MET A 179 -21.48 -16.33 0.07
C MET A 179 -20.06 -16.73 0.54
N LEU A 180 -19.34 -15.78 1.17
CA LEU A 180 -18.04 -16.05 1.79
C LEU A 180 -18.15 -16.87 3.09
N GLY A 181 -19.36 -17.24 3.51
CA GLY A 181 -19.64 -17.98 4.74
C GLY A 181 -19.59 -17.11 5.99
N GLY A 182 -19.79 -15.82 5.83
CA GLY A 182 -19.71 -14.80 6.87
C GLY A 182 -21.06 -14.30 7.37
N ASP A 183 -21.01 -13.38 8.33
CA ASP A 183 -22.16 -12.66 8.89
C ASP A 183 -21.97 -11.17 8.73
N PHE A 184 -23.07 -10.46 8.53
CA PHE A 184 -23.16 -9.00 8.43
C PHE A 184 -24.09 -8.48 9.52
N GLY A 185 -23.73 -7.37 10.15
CA GLY A 185 -24.56 -6.77 11.17
C GLY A 185 -24.39 -5.26 11.30
N VAL A 186 -25.34 -4.68 12.01
CA VAL A 186 -25.42 -3.23 12.26
C VAL A 186 -25.72 -3.01 13.74
N ASN A 187 -24.85 -2.27 14.41
CA ASN A 187 -25.07 -1.79 15.77
C ASN A 187 -25.17 -0.26 15.75
N THR A 188 -26.03 0.30 16.58
CA THR A 188 -26.14 1.74 16.79
C THR A 188 -26.12 2.04 18.26
N ASP A 189 -25.28 2.97 18.67
CA ASP A 189 -25.19 3.42 20.06
C ASP A 189 -25.26 4.96 20.07
N LEU A 190 -26.01 5.51 20.99
CA LEU A 190 -26.15 6.96 21.19
C LEU A 190 -24.81 7.65 21.52
N THR A 191 -23.85 6.89 22.04
CA THR A 191 -22.54 7.40 22.46
C THR A 191 -21.43 7.20 21.44
N SER A 192 -21.51 6.15 20.60
CA SER A 192 -20.45 5.73 19.68
C SER A 192 -20.84 5.82 18.19
N GLY A 193 -22.06 6.27 17.87
CA GLY A 193 -22.53 6.38 16.49
C GLY A 193 -22.99 5.05 15.90
N ASN A 194 -22.82 4.89 14.57
CA ASN A 194 -23.15 3.66 13.88
C ASN A 194 -21.91 2.76 13.78
N CYS A 195 -22.15 1.46 13.85
CA CYS A 195 -21.13 0.44 13.64
C CYS A 195 -21.69 -0.59 12.66
N LEU A 196 -21.18 -0.60 11.45
CA LEU A 196 -21.39 -1.67 10.48
C LEU A 196 -20.29 -2.69 10.63
N TRP A 197 -20.62 -3.98 10.73
CA TRP A 197 -19.61 -5.00 10.89
C TRP A 197 -19.87 -6.23 10.02
N ILE A 198 -18.78 -6.89 9.67
CA ILE A 198 -18.79 -8.18 9.00
C ILE A 198 -17.92 -9.15 9.81
N CYS A 199 -18.30 -10.43 9.80
CA CYS A 199 -17.47 -11.52 10.30
C CYS A 199 -17.24 -12.52 9.17
N LEU A 200 -16.00 -12.76 8.80
CA LEU A 200 -15.61 -13.72 7.76
C LEU A 200 -14.87 -14.91 8.38
N PRO A 201 -15.01 -16.13 7.86
CA PRO A 201 -14.19 -17.26 8.29
C PRO A 201 -12.70 -16.90 8.11
N MET A 202 -11.93 -16.96 9.19
CA MET A 202 -10.49 -16.71 9.12
C MET A 202 -9.77 -18.02 8.85
N GLN A 203 -9.43 -18.26 7.58
CA GLN A 203 -8.55 -19.37 7.19
C GLN A 203 -7.16 -18.78 6.98
N PRO A 204 -6.23 -18.97 7.94
CA PRO A 204 -4.86 -18.52 7.77
C PRO A 204 -4.24 -19.24 6.57
N ALA A 205 -3.67 -18.48 5.65
CA ALA A 205 -2.90 -19.05 4.55
C ALA A 205 -1.42 -19.17 4.96
N ALA A 206 -0.77 -20.22 4.47
CA ALA A 206 0.69 -20.24 4.53
C ALA A 206 1.24 -19.10 3.67
N THR A 207 2.23 -18.40 4.18
CA THR A 207 2.97 -17.39 3.41
C THR A 207 3.45 -18.01 2.10
N PRO A 208 3.16 -17.43 0.93
CA PRO A 208 3.58 -18.00 -0.37
C PRO A 208 5.10 -18.13 -0.52
N GLU A 209 5.87 -17.34 0.17
CA GLU A 209 7.31 -17.50 0.43
C GLU A 209 7.58 -17.06 1.88
N PRO A 210 8.46 -17.75 2.62
CA PRO A 210 8.99 -17.16 3.83
C PRO A 210 9.76 -15.91 3.39
N ALA A 211 9.11 -14.74 3.44
CA ALA A 211 9.87 -13.51 3.50
C ALA A 211 10.93 -13.75 4.57
N PRO A 212 12.23 -13.48 4.33
CA PRO A 212 13.25 -13.72 5.32
C PRO A 212 12.74 -13.10 6.62
N GLU A 213 12.46 -13.95 7.60
CA GLU A 213 12.07 -13.53 8.94
C GLU A 213 13.22 -12.68 9.46
N LEU A 214 13.22 -11.41 9.09
CA LEU A 214 14.05 -10.43 9.74
C LEU A 214 13.56 -10.41 11.20
N PRO A 215 14.45 -10.62 12.16
CA PRO A 215 14.07 -10.89 13.53
C PRO A 215 13.12 -9.81 14.04
N ALA A 216 12.01 -10.20 14.64
CA ALA A 216 11.03 -9.33 15.31
C ALA A 216 11.66 -8.45 16.43
N ALA A 217 12.94 -8.66 16.71
CA ALA A 217 13.72 -7.96 17.72
C ALA A 217 14.10 -6.51 17.37
N GLU A 218 13.91 -6.04 16.12
CA GLU A 218 14.46 -4.74 15.69
C GLU A 218 13.71 -3.53 16.27
N LEU A 219 12.43 -3.66 16.67
CA LEU A 219 11.63 -2.58 17.26
C LEU A 219 11.48 -2.70 18.79
N GLN A 220 11.89 -3.83 19.39
CA GLN A 220 11.76 -4.02 20.83
C GLN A 220 12.61 -3.02 21.63
N GLY A 221 11.98 -2.40 22.63
CA GLY A 221 12.64 -1.45 23.52
C GLY A 221 12.83 -0.04 22.95
N ILE A 222 12.52 0.21 21.69
CA ILE A 222 12.57 1.54 21.07
C ILE A 222 11.54 2.45 21.72
N ARG A 223 11.95 3.66 22.12
CA ARG A 223 11.08 4.66 22.71
C ARG A 223 10.50 5.58 21.64
N ILE A 224 9.18 5.57 21.49
CA ILE A 224 8.48 6.38 20.51
C ILE A 224 7.49 7.33 21.16
N LEU A 225 7.46 8.58 20.69
CA LEU A 225 6.47 9.59 21.06
C LEU A 225 5.52 9.81 19.89
N VAL A 226 4.22 9.62 20.13
CA VAL A 226 3.15 9.90 19.17
C VAL A 226 2.53 11.25 19.50
N VAL A 227 2.55 12.19 18.56
CA VAL A 227 2.02 13.54 18.72
C VAL A 227 0.93 13.75 17.69
N ASP A 228 -0.31 13.78 18.14
CA ASP A 228 -1.50 13.93 17.31
C ASP A 228 -2.60 14.56 18.17
N ASP A 229 -3.38 15.51 17.68
CA ASP A 229 -4.47 16.13 18.45
C ASP A 229 -5.74 15.27 18.45
N ASN A 230 -5.93 14.38 17.46
CA ASN A 230 -7.02 13.41 17.46
C ASN A 230 -6.76 12.29 18.48
N GLN A 231 -7.68 12.15 19.45
CA GLN A 231 -7.55 11.17 20.53
C GLN A 231 -7.59 9.72 20.03
N THR A 232 -8.45 9.42 19.05
CA THR A 232 -8.62 8.08 18.49
C THR A 232 -7.37 7.68 17.71
N CYS A 233 -6.91 8.54 16.80
CA CYS A 233 -5.70 8.32 16.02
C CYS A 233 -4.48 8.10 16.94
N ARG A 234 -4.30 8.97 17.92
CA ARG A 234 -3.23 8.89 18.91
C ARG A 234 -3.25 7.57 19.68
N LYS A 235 -4.46 7.14 20.13
CA LYS A 235 -4.64 5.86 20.85
C LYS A 235 -4.27 4.68 19.97
N VAL A 236 -4.79 4.63 18.75
CA VAL A 236 -4.52 3.56 17.77
C VAL A 236 -3.03 3.43 17.48
N LEU A 237 -2.34 4.54 17.18
CA LEU A 237 -0.91 4.53 16.89
C LEU A 237 -0.08 4.07 18.09
N VAL A 238 -0.45 4.49 19.31
CA VAL A 238 0.23 4.03 20.54
C VAL A 238 0.06 2.54 20.74
N GLU A 239 -1.17 2.01 20.63
CA GLU A 239 -1.46 0.58 20.76
C GLU A 239 -0.73 -0.26 19.72
N GLN A 240 -0.67 0.19 18.47
CA GLN A 240 0.10 -0.46 17.41
C GLN A 240 1.59 -0.52 17.72
N CYS A 241 2.19 0.62 18.12
CA CYS A 241 3.60 0.67 18.50
C CYS A 241 3.93 -0.24 19.70
N GLN A 242 3.05 -0.27 20.70
CA GLN A 242 3.20 -1.16 21.87
C GLN A 242 3.11 -2.64 21.46
N HIS A 243 2.23 -2.96 20.51
CA HIS A 243 2.13 -4.33 19.98
C HIS A 243 3.43 -4.79 19.29
N TRP A 244 4.18 -3.88 18.67
CA TRP A 244 5.49 -4.17 18.09
C TRP A 244 6.62 -4.18 19.12
N GLY A 245 6.31 -4.10 20.43
CA GLY A 245 7.29 -4.15 21.52
C GLY A 245 7.98 -2.81 21.81
N MET A 246 7.48 -1.69 21.26
CA MET A 246 8.01 -0.36 21.50
C MET A 246 7.48 0.24 22.81
N HIS A 247 8.24 1.13 23.44
CA HIS A 247 7.77 1.94 24.55
C HIS A 247 7.14 3.23 24.02
N ALA A 248 5.83 3.19 23.78
CA ALA A 248 5.10 4.32 23.21
C ALA A 248 4.58 5.26 24.31
N SER A 249 4.75 6.57 24.07
CA SER A 249 4.16 7.67 24.86
C SER A 249 3.34 8.55 23.92
N ALA A 250 2.41 9.33 24.47
CA ALA A 250 1.49 10.15 23.70
C ALA A 250 1.56 11.62 24.14
N ALA A 251 1.33 12.55 23.21
CA ALA A 251 1.11 13.96 23.47
C ALA A 251 -0.03 14.47 22.57
N ALA A 252 -0.92 15.30 23.12
CA ALA A 252 -2.06 15.85 22.38
C ALA A 252 -1.74 17.20 21.71
N SER A 253 -0.54 17.73 21.89
CA SER A 253 -0.13 18.99 21.29
C SER A 253 1.39 19.11 21.17
N GLY A 254 1.87 20.02 20.31
CA GLY A 254 3.29 20.29 20.17
C GLY A 254 3.95 20.84 21.42
N SER A 255 3.23 21.57 22.26
CA SER A 255 3.74 22.08 23.56
C SER A 255 3.94 20.97 24.58
N GLU A 256 3.00 20.04 24.69
CA GLU A 256 3.09 18.85 25.54
C GLU A 256 4.24 17.94 25.05
N ALA A 257 4.36 17.74 23.76
CA ALA A 257 5.43 16.96 23.17
C ALA A 257 6.81 17.51 23.52
N LEU A 258 7.04 18.83 23.42
CA LEU A 258 8.30 19.47 23.81
C LEU A 258 8.62 19.30 25.31
N ALA A 259 7.60 19.43 26.16
CA ALA A 259 7.75 19.23 27.60
C ALA A 259 8.16 17.77 27.92
N LEU A 260 7.51 16.80 27.29
CA LEU A 260 7.86 15.38 27.44
C LEU A 260 9.25 15.04 26.91
N LEU A 261 9.61 15.56 25.73
CA LEU A 261 10.93 15.35 25.12
C LEU A 261 12.05 15.85 26.06
N ARG A 262 11.93 17.06 26.59
CA ARG A 262 12.90 17.65 27.52
C ARG A 262 12.97 16.87 28.85
N SER A 263 11.82 16.57 29.44
CA SER A 263 11.74 15.80 30.68
C SER A 263 12.37 14.43 30.56
N LYS A 264 12.10 13.72 29.48
CA LYS A 264 12.68 12.39 29.26
C LYS A 264 14.16 12.45 28.90
N ALA A 265 14.60 13.45 28.17
CA ALA A 265 16.03 13.66 27.87
C ALA A 265 16.84 13.93 29.15
N SER A 266 16.31 14.70 30.10
CA SER A 266 16.97 14.97 31.39
C SER A 266 17.08 13.75 32.31
N LEU A 267 16.24 12.71 32.09
CA LEU A 267 16.24 11.45 32.81
C LEU A 267 17.03 10.31 32.12
N ASP A 268 17.77 10.64 31.08
CA ASP A 268 18.48 9.67 30.22
C ASP A 268 17.53 8.61 29.58
N GLN A 269 16.30 9.04 29.36
CA GLN A 269 15.23 8.24 28.74
C GLN A 269 14.75 8.90 27.43
N ALA A 270 15.68 9.43 26.64
CA ALA A 270 15.36 10.11 25.40
C ALA A 270 14.53 9.22 24.45
N PHE A 271 13.66 9.84 23.66
CA PHE A 271 12.92 9.13 22.61
C PHE A 271 13.79 8.91 21.39
N ASP A 272 13.66 7.73 20.78
CA ASP A 272 14.37 7.35 19.56
C ASP A 272 13.62 7.85 18.33
N VAL A 273 12.29 7.86 18.38
CA VAL A 273 11.39 8.22 17.28
C VAL A 273 10.30 9.16 17.78
N VAL A 274 9.91 10.13 16.94
CA VAL A 274 8.72 10.95 17.15
C VAL A 274 7.87 10.90 15.89
N LEU A 275 6.62 10.44 16.03
CA LEU A 275 5.57 10.58 15.02
C LEU A 275 4.87 11.91 15.24
N LEU A 276 4.80 12.73 14.20
CA LEU A 276 4.27 14.10 14.27
C LEU A 276 3.08 14.22 13.33
N ASP A 277 1.91 14.56 13.85
CA ASP A 277 0.85 15.04 12.98
C ASP A 277 1.19 16.45 12.46
N GLN A 278 0.90 16.68 11.17
CA GLN A 278 1.12 17.97 10.52
C GLN A 278 0.11 19.00 11.00
N GLN A 279 -1.16 18.62 11.11
CA GLN A 279 -2.26 19.53 11.42
C GLN A 279 -2.61 19.44 12.90
N MET A 280 -2.02 20.30 13.73
CA MET A 280 -2.35 20.40 15.14
C MET A 280 -2.71 21.84 15.52
N PRO A 281 -3.67 22.06 16.42
CA PRO A 281 -4.01 23.39 16.91
C PRO A 281 -2.83 24.07 17.60
N GLY A 282 -2.62 25.33 17.32
CA GLY A 282 -1.60 26.18 17.97
C GLY A 282 -0.17 25.97 17.47
N MET A 283 0.28 24.74 17.27
CA MET A 283 1.62 24.44 16.78
C MET A 283 1.58 23.29 15.78
N SER A 284 1.87 23.56 14.50
CA SER A 284 1.92 22.51 13.48
C SER A 284 3.11 21.57 13.66
N GLY A 285 3.01 20.34 13.08
CA GLY A 285 4.10 19.38 13.09
C GLY A 285 5.40 19.91 12.53
N MET A 286 5.35 20.74 11.48
CA MET A 286 6.53 21.43 10.94
C MET A 286 7.18 22.36 11.96
N GLN A 287 6.38 23.18 12.65
CA GLN A 287 6.89 24.08 13.68
C GLN A 287 7.50 23.32 14.85
N LEU A 288 6.87 22.20 15.25
CA LEU A 288 7.39 21.32 16.29
C LEU A 288 8.72 20.69 15.86
N ALA A 289 8.81 20.17 14.64
CA ALA A 289 10.04 19.58 14.10
C ALA A 289 11.23 20.58 14.11
N VAL A 290 10.99 21.81 13.69
CA VAL A 290 12.01 22.88 13.74
C VAL A 290 12.44 23.17 15.19
N LYS A 291 11.50 23.24 16.13
CA LYS A 291 11.82 23.46 17.55
C LYS A 291 12.62 22.30 18.13
N ILE A 292 12.26 21.04 17.82
CA ILE A 292 13.03 19.86 18.27
C ILE A 292 14.46 19.94 17.73
N LYS A 293 14.64 20.27 16.45
CA LYS A 293 15.95 20.38 15.83
C LYS A 293 16.84 21.49 16.41
N THR A 294 16.23 22.61 16.84
CA THR A 294 16.96 23.77 17.37
C THR A 294 17.10 23.76 18.88
N ASP A 295 16.52 22.79 19.58
CA ASP A 295 16.55 22.70 21.04
C ASP A 295 17.89 22.15 21.53
N GLN A 296 18.65 23.01 22.22
CA GLN A 296 19.95 22.63 22.78
C GLN A 296 19.90 21.64 23.93
N GLN A 297 18.72 21.41 24.53
CA GLN A 297 18.52 20.42 25.58
C GLN A 297 18.32 18.99 25.03
N LEU A 298 18.08 18.87 23.71
CA LEU A 298 17.90 17.60 23.04
C LEU A 298 19.18 17.20 22.30
N LEU A 299 20.20 16.76 23.07
CA LEU A 299 21.53 16.41 22.54
C LEU A 299 21.49 15.30 21.48
N ASN A 300 20.57 14.33 21.63
CA ASN A 300 20.33 13.28 20.65
C ASN A 300 18.98 13.52 19.98
N ALA A 301 19.01 14.10 18.78
CA ALA A 301 17.80 14.35 18.00
C ALA A 301 17.10 13.02 17.65
N PRO A 302 15.80 12.86 18.02
CA PRO A 302 15.04 11.68 17.64
C PRO A 302 14.82 11.62 16.11
N LEU A 303 14.51 10.43 15.61
CA LEU A 303 14.03 10.26 14.24
C LEU A 303 12.64 10.88 14.11
N LEU A 304 12.49 11.89 13.24
CA LEU A 304 11.21 12.55 13.01
C LEU A 304 10.51 11.96 11.78
N ILE A 305 9.30 11.43 11.98
CA ILE A 305 8.41 10.96 10.93
C ILE A 305 7.14 11.79 11.01
N MET A 306 6.75 12.41 9.89
CA MET A 306 5.57 13.27 9.82
C MET A 306 4.40 12.51 9.18
N LEU A 307 3.23 12.67 9.78
CA LEU A 307 1.95 12.21 9.26
C LEU A 307 1.21 13.43 8.69
N SER A 308 0.75 13.37 7.43
CA SER A 308 0.10 14.51 6.79
C SER A 308 -1.03 14.07 5.87
N GLY A 309 -2.03 14.94 5.67
CA GLY A 309 -2.96 14.84 4.55
C GLY A 309 -2.25 15.00 3.20
N ILE A 310 -2.98 14.76 2.11
CA ILE A 310 -2.45 14.93 0.74
C ILE A 310 -2.30 16.41 0.41
N SER A 311 -3.31 17.22 0.78
CA SER A 311 -3.41 18.64 0.41
C SER A 311 -2.43 19.52 1.18
N ASP A 312 -2.04 19.13 2.40
CA ASP A 312 -1.20 19.93 3.30
C ASP A 312 0.23 19.40 3.42
N ALA A 313 0.62 18.52 2.53
CA ALA A 313 1.97 17.95 2.52
C ALA A 313 3.01 19.07 2.27
N PRO A 314 3.87 19.39 3.24
CA PRO A 314 4.88 20.42 3.06
C PRO A 314 5.90 20.01 2.00
N GLY A 315 6.46 21.00 1.30
CA GLY A 315 7.43 20.74 0.23
C GLY A 315 8.67 20.00 0.72
N LYS A 316 9.22 19.10 -0.09
CA LYS A 316 10.37 18.23 0.24
C LYS A 316 11.57 18.96 0.80
N LEU A 317 11.84 20.20 0.35
CA LEU A 317 12.95 21.03 0.84
C LEU A 317 12.69 21.53 2.27
N ALA A 318 11.45 21.94 2.55
CA ALA A 318 11.05 22.42 3.88
C ALA A 318 11.12 21.30 4.92
N THR A 319 10.63 20.11 4.59
CA THR A 319 10.68 18.92 5.47
C THR A 319 12.12 18.52 5.80
N ARG A 320 12.99 18.48 4.79
CA ARG A 320 14.41 18.18 5.00
C ARG A 320 15.10 19.22 5.88
N ASN A 321 14.78 20.49 5.68
CA ASN A 321 15.32 21.60 6.50
C ASN A 321 14.83 21.52 7.96
N ALA A 322 13.61 21.06 8.20
CA ALA A 322 13.06 20.82 9.54
C ALA A 322 13.62 19.55 10.22
N GLY A 323 14.39 18.73 9.52
CA GLY A 323 14.95 17.48 10.07
C GLY A 323 14.01 16.29 9.98
N ILE A 324 12.89 16.40 9.24
CA ILE A 324 11.94 15.31 9.03
C ILE A 324 12.56 14.31 8.06
N ARG A 325 12.61 13.06 8.48
CA ARG A 325 13.24 11.98 7.71
C ARG A 325 12.30 11.35 6.71
N ARG A 326 11.03 11.15 7.11
CA ARG A 326 9.97 10.56 6.29
C ARG A 326 8.67 11.29 6.49
N MET A 327 7.87 11.30 5.43
CA MET A 327 6.48 11.70 5.47
C MET A 327 5.62 10.51 5.09
N LEU A 328 4.56 10.28 5.84
CA LEU A 328 3.53 9.29 5.57
C LEU A 328 2.20 10.01 5.40
N ALA A 329 1.43 9.61 4.41
CA ALA A 329 0.11 10.17 4.20
C ALA A 329 -0.90 9.48 5.13
N LYS A 330 -1.81 10.25 5.76
CA LYS A 330 -2.98 9.71 6.47
C LYS A 330 -4.04 9.23 5.46
N PRO A 331 -4.76 8.12 5.74
CA PRO A 331 -4.64 7.23 6.89
C PRO A 331 -3.32 6.47 6.87
N VAL A 332 -2.73 6.29 8.07
CA VAL A 332 -1.44 5.60 8.18
C VAL A 332 -1.69 4.12 8.37
N ALA A 333 -1.40 3.36 7.33
CA ALA A 333 -1.44 1.92 7.36
C ALA A 333 -0.44 1.36 8.38
N GLY A 334 -0.91 0.46 9.25
CA GLY A 334 -0.04 -0.16 10.24
C GLY A 334 1.16 -0.88 9.63
N TYR A 335 0.94 -1.58 8.51
CA TYR A 335 2.02 -2.24 7.77
C TYR A 335 3.05 -1.25 7.21
N THR A 336 2.58 -0.16 6.60
CA THR A 336 3.44 0.89 6.05
C THR A 336 4.26 1.57 7.15
N LEU A 337 3.63 1.89 8.28
CA LEU A 337 4.32 2.48 9.44
C LEU A 337 5.38 1.52 9.98
N HIS A 338 5.05 0.25 10.17
CA HIS A 338 5.97 -0.78 10.64
C HIS A 338 7.19 -0.92 9.71
N SER A 339 6.96 -1.02 8.40
CA SER A 339 8.02 -1.11 7.39
C SER A 339 8.94 0.10 7.38
N VAL A 340 8.37 1.31 7.47
CA VAL A 340 9.15 2.56 7.53
C VAL A 340 9.97 2.66 8.81
N LEU A 341 9.38 2.34 9.97
CA LEU A 341 10.10 2.33 11.25
C LEU A 341 11.30 1.37 11.20
N ARG A 342 11.11 0.14 10.73
CA ARG A 342 12.20 -0.84 10.57
C ARG A 342 13.29 -0.34 9.64
N SER A 343 12.91 0.16 8.45
CA SER A 343 13.87 0.65 7.46
C SER A 343 14.71 1.82 7.98
N GLU A 344 14.10 2.79 8.65
CA GLU A 344 14.82 3.99 9.12
C GLU A 344 15.64 3.73 10.39
N LEU A 345 15.17 2.87 11.30
CA LEU A 345 15.92 2.49 12.50
C LEU A 345 17.07 1.53 12.17
N GLY A 346 16.86 0.57 11.24
CA GLY A 346 17.92 -0.30 10.74
C GLY A 346 19.06 0.50 10.11
N LYS A 347 18.76 1.53 9.32
CA LYS A 347 19.78 2.44 8.76
C LYS A 347 20.53 3.23 9.84
N ARG A 348 19.89 3.59 10.96
CA ARG A 348 20.52 4.30 12.08
C ARG A 348 21.48 3.39 12.84
N ASN A 349 21.11 2.12 13.04
CA ASN A 349 21.97 1.13 13.68
C ASN A 349 23.18 0.75 12.80
N THR A 350 23.00 0.67 11.48
CA THR A 350 24.11 0.47 10.54
C THR A 350 24.97 1.73 10.39
N ALA A 351 24.44 2.93 10.47
CA ALA A 351 25.21 4.17 10.44
C ALA A 351 26.06 4.37 11.70
N ALA A 352 25.59 3.94 12.87
CA ALA A 352 26.38 3.92 14.10
C ALA A 352 27.51 2.87 14.05
N ALA A 353 27.37 1.82 13.24
CA ALA A 353 28.38 0.79 13.01
C ALA A 353 29.34 1.11 11.83
N VAL A 354 29.01 2.08 10.98
CA VAL A 354 29.73 2.44 9.74
C VAL A 354 30.08 3.94 9.74
N GLU A 355 30.68 4.45 10.80
CA GLU A 355 31.53 5.66 10.69
C GLU A 355 32.89 5.38 10.03
N CYS A 356 33.05 4.23 9.40
CA CYS A 356 34.17 3.93 8.52
C CYS A 356 33.65 3.35 7.20
N HIS A 357 33.79 4.12 6.15
CA HIS A 357 33.67 3.90 4.71
C HIS A 357 32.45 4.52 4.04
N GLY A 358 32.69 5.75 3.61
CA GLY A 358 31.90 6.38 2.55
C GLY A 358 31.99 5.58 1.25
N GLN A 359 30.85 5.42 0.59
CA GLN A 359 30.77 5.56 -0.88
C GLN A 359 29.31 5.48 -1.32
N ASN A 360 28.78 6.64 -1.72
CA ASN A 360 27.72 6.75 -2.73
C ASN A 360 28.27 6.12 -4.02
N GLN A 361 28.08 4.83 -4.22
CA GLN A 361 28.28 4.24 -5.55
C GLN A 361 26.96 4.28 -6.30
N THR A 362 26.92 5.17 -7.27
CA THR A 362 25.89 5.43 -8.26
C THR A 362 25.42 4.16 -8.96
N LEU A 363 24.10 3.98 -9.08
CA LEU A 363 23.42 2.98 -9.92
C LEU A 363 23.71 3.17 -11.42
N SER A 364 24.55 4.14 -11.80
CA SER A 364 24.91 4.52 -13.16
C SER A 364 25.69 3.48 -13.97
N ALA A 365 26.03 2.32 -13.38
CA ALA A 365 26.72 1.22 -14.06
C ALA A 365 25.81 0.07 -14.49
N LEU A 366 24.47 0.19 -14.27
CA LEU A 366 23.54 -0.86 -14.62
C LEU A 366 23.05 -0.71 -16.05
N ARG A 367 23.04 -1.81 -16.79
CA ARG A 367 22.48 -1.92 -18.14
C ARG A 367 21.10 -2.55 -18.08
N VAL A 368 20.07 -1.75 -18.31
CA VAL A 368 18.67 -2.21 -18.29
C VAL A 368 18.11 -2.11 -19.72
N LEU A 369 17.53 -3.20 -20.21
CA LEU A 369 16.80 -3.25 -21.46
C LEU A 369 15.29 -3.12 -21.17
N VAL A 370 14.61 -2.24 -21.91
CA VAL A 370 13.15 -2.08 -21.85
C VAL A 370 12.57 -2.42 -23.21
N ALA A 371 11.75 -3.47 -23.27
CA ALA A 371 10.98 -3.87 -24.43
C ALA A 371 9.52 -3.47 -24.24
N GLU A 372 9.07 -2.43 -24.93
CA GLU A 372 7.75 -1.83 -24.80
C GLU A 372 7.37 -1.15 -26.12
N ASN A 373 6.16 -1.39 -26.61
CA ASN A 373 5.71 -0.84 -27.90
C ASN A 373 4.88 0.45 -27.76
N ASP A 374 4.30 0.72 -26.59
CA ASP A 374 3.53 1.93 -26.38
C ASP A 374 4.44 3.12 -26.01
N ILE A 375 4.40 4.16 -26.85
CA ILE A 375 5.25 5.36 -26.74
C ILE A 375 5.06 6.08 -25.40
N ILE A 376 3.86 6.03 -24.82
CA ILE A 376 3.55 6.69 -23.53
C ILE A 376 4.20 5.88 -22.41
N SER A 377 4.00 4.57 -22.40
CA SER A 377 4.61 3.65 -21.44
C SER A 377 6.14 3.73 -21.47
N VAL A 378 6.73 3.74 -22.66
CA VAL A 378 8.18 3.93 -22.86
C VAL A 378 8.69 5.21 -22.18
N LYS A 379 8.03 6.35 -22.40
CA LYS A 379 8.43 7.62 -21.78
C LYS A 379 8.31 7.60 -20.26
N VAL A 380 7.26 6.97 -19.74
CA VAL A 380 7.05 6.85 -18.30
C VAL A 380 8.12 5.98 -17.65
N ILE A 381 8.38 4.79 -18.22
CA ILE A 381 9.39 3.86 -17.71
C ILE A 381 10.79 4.47 -17.80
N ALA A 382 11.13 5.10 -18.90
CA ALA A 382 12.42 5.79 -19.09
C ALA A 382 12.62 6.89 -18.04
N ALA A 383 11.61 7.76 -17.82
CA ALA A 383 11.68 8.83 -16.83
C ALA A 383 11.78 8.30 -15.40
N MET A 384 11.15 7.15 -15.11
CA MET A 384 11.25 6.49 -13.81
C MET A 384 12.65 5.90 -13.58
N LEU A 385 13.23 5.23 -14.59
CA LEU A 385 14.59 4.67 -14.53
C LEU A 385 15.65 5.76 -14.45
N GLU A 386 15.49 6.86 -15.18
CA GLU A 386 16.38 8.03 -15.07
C GLU A 386 16.36 8.64 -13.65
N LYS A 387 15.20 8.71 -12.99
CA LYS A 387 15.11 9.12 -11.56
C LYS A 387 15.85 8.19 -10.62
N LEU A 388 16.00 6.93 -10.98
CA LEU A 388 16.79 5.93 -10.26
C LEU A 388 18.28 5.95 -10.66
N GLY A 389 18.68 6.85 -11.58
CA GLY A 389 20.06 6.97 -12.06
C GLY A 389 20.45 5.91 -13.09
N VAL A 390 19.49 5.26 -13.73
CA VAL A 390 19.69 4.23 -14.74
C VAL A 390 19.24 4.74 -16.11
N GLN A 391 20.09 4.62 -17.14
CA GLN A 391 19.69 4.91 -18.51
C GLN A 391 19.35 3.59 -19.23
N PRO A 392 18.08 3.36 -19.62
CA PRO A 392 17.69 2.13 -20.29
C PRO A 392 17.99 2.16 -21.78
N ASP A 393 18.32 1.00 -22.35
CA ASP A 393 18.20 0.75 -23.77
C ASP A 393 16.73 0.38 -24.09
N ILE A 394 16.12 1.00 -25.08
CA ILE A 394 14.70 0.86 -25.41
C ILE A 394 14.54 0.17 -26.75
N VAL A 395 13.65 -0.83 -26.81
CA VAL A 395 13.26 -1.55 -28.01
C VAL A 395 11.74 -1.70 -28.09
N ASN A 396 11.18 -1.84 -29.30
CA ASN A 396 9.74 -1.75 -29.51
C ASN A 396 9.03 -3.11 -29.73
N ASN A 397 9.76 -4.22 -29.67
CA ASN A 397 9.19 -5.57 -29.78
C ASN A 397 10.16 -6.64 -29.26
N GLY A 398 9.66 -7.87 -29.10
CA GLY A 398 10.44 -8.99 -28.59
C GLY A 398 11.58 -9.45 -29.52
N ALA A 399 11.44 -9.28 -30.80
CA ALA A 399 12.52 -9.65 -31.76
C ALA A 399 13.73 -8.71 -31.62
N GLN A 400 13.48 -7.41 -31.46
CA GLN A 400 14.53 -6.44 -31.19
C GLN A 400 15.16 -6.66 -29.80
N ALA A 401 14.36 -7.05 -28.80
CA ALA A 401 14.86 -7.37 -27.48
C ALA A 401 15.81 -8.57 -27.48
N LEU A 402 15.46 -9.64 -28.21
CA LEU A 402 16.35 -10.79 -28.43
C LEU A 402 17.64 -10.38 -29.15
N GLY A 403 17.55 -9.57 -30.19
CA GLY A 403 18.73 -9.06 -30.93
C GLY A 403 19.64 -8.20 -30.06
N ALA A 404 19.06 -7.33 -29.22
CA ALA A 404 19.82 -6.50 -28.29
C ALA A 404 20.58 -7.38 -27.28
N MET A 405 19.93 -8.39 -26.73
CA MET A 405 20.51 -9.31 -25.76
C MET A 405 21.62 -10.21 -26.36
N GLN A 406 21.52 -10.52 -27.66
CA GLN A 406 22.58 -11.22 -28.40
C GLN A 406 23.79 -10.32 -28.67
N GLY A 407 23.59 -9.01 -28.83
CA GLY A 407 24.65 -8.05 -29.10
C GLY A 407 25.43 -7.60 -27.86
N GLN A 408 24.79 -7.54 -26.70
CA GLN A 408 25.40 -7.06 -25.46
C GLN A 408 24.77 -7.69 -24.24
N ALA A 409 25.48 -7.63 -23.10
CA ALA A 409 24.98 -8.15 -21.84
C ALA A 409 24.16 -7.08 -21.08
N TYR A 410 22.99 -7.47 -20.59
CA TYR A 410 22.13 -6.67 -19.73
C TYR A 410 22.11 -7.24 -18.31
N ASP A 411 21.80 -6.37 -17.36
CA ASP A 411 21.70 -6.71 -15.96
C ASP A 411 20.25 -6.99 -15.55
N LEU A 412 19.31 -6.42 -16.31
CA LEU A 412 17.87 -6.57 -16.13
C LEU A 412 17.15 -6.30 -17.45
N VAL A 413 16.12 -7.07 -17.75
CA VAL A 413 15.21 -6.85 -18.88
C VAL A 413 13.81 -6.61 -18.34
N LEU A 414 13.19 -5.49 -18.70
CA LEU A 414 11.78 -5.20 -18.49
C LEU A 414 11.06 -5.51 -19.80
N MET A 415 10.17 -6.51 -19.80
CA MET A 415 9.56 -7.08 -20.99
C MET A 415 8.05 -6.92 -20.97
N ASP A 416 7.48 -6.14 -21.88
CA ASP A 416 6.03 -6.15 -22.10
C ASP A 416 5.57 -7.50 -22.62
N CYS A 417 4.50 -8.02 -22.06
CA CYS A 417 3.93 -9.30 -22.48
C CYS A 417 3.27 -9.22 -23.85
N GLU A 418 2.64 -8.09 -24.19
CA GLU A 418 1.85 -7.91 -25.39
C GLU A 418 2.52 -6.92 -26.35
N MET A 419 3.29 -7.42 -27.30
CA MET A 419 3.97 -6.61 -28.31
C MET A 419 3.73 -7.13 -29.73
N PRO A 420 3.73 -6.25 -30.75
CA PRO A 420 3.64 -6.66 -32.13
C PRO A 420 4.91 -7.39 -32.60
N VAL A 421 4.82 -8.14 -33.70
CA VAL A 421 5.92 -8.91 -34.33
C VAL A 421 6.35 -10.13 -33.55
N MET A 422 6.69 -9.96 -32.26
CA MET A 422 7.04 -11.02 -31.32
C MET A 422 6.61 -10.57 -29.90
N ASP A 423 5.73 -11.34 -29.27
CA ASP A 423 5.28 -11.10 -27.92
C ASP A 423 6.39 -11.37 -26.88
N GLY A 424 6.21 -10.87 -25.65
CA GLY A 424 7.21 -10.99 -24.60
C GLY A 424 7.44 -12.43 -24.14
N PHE A 425 6.42 -13.29 -24.19
CA PHE A 425 6.54 -14.69 -23.80
C PHE A 425 7.43 -15.45 -24.78
N THR A 426 7.10 -15.36 -26.08
CA THR A 426 7.90 -15.96 -27.17
C THR A 426 9.33 -15.41 -27.19
N ALA A 427 9.51 -14.12 -26.94
CA ALA A 427 10.83 -13.51 -26.87
C ALA A 427 11.65 -14.10 -25.72
N THR A 428 11.03 -14.27 -24.54
CA THR A 428 11.68 -14.82 -23.35
C THR A 428 12.09 -16.28 -23.57
N GLU A 429 11.22 -17.13 -24.12
CA GLU A 429 11.54 -18.52 -24.47
C GLU A 429 12.80 -18.60 -25.35
N LYS A 430 12.85 -17.81 -26.43
CA LYS A 430 14.01 -17.74 -27.32
C LYS A 430 15.26 -17.18 -26.66
N MET A 431 15.12 -16.23 -25.73
CA MET A 431 16.24 -15.72 -24.93
C MET A 431 16.82 -16.81 -24.03
N ARG A 432 15.96 -17.62 -23.39
CA ARG A 432 16.37 -18.74 -22.56
C ARG A 432 17.06 -19.85 -23.36
N GLU A 433 16.51 -20.20 -24.53
CA GLU A 433 17.16 -21.14 -25.46
C GLU A 433 18.55 -20.63 -25.91
N TRP A 434 18.64 -19.34 -26.23
CA TRP A 434 19.92 -18.74 -26.61
C TRP A 434 20.93 -18.71 -25.47
N GLU A 435 20.53 -18.31 -24.25
CA GLU A 435 21.39 -18.35 -23.07
C GLU A 435 21.96 -19.75 -22.81
N GLN A 436 21.10 -20.79 -22.91
CA GLN A 436 21.51 -22.18 -22.76
C GLN A 436 22.49 -22.61 -23.85
N SER A 437 22.19 -22.28 -25.12
CA SER A 437 23.03 -22.66 -26.26
C SER A 437 24.43 -22.04 -26.20
N GLN A 438 24.53 -20.81 -25.67
CA GLN A 438 25.78 -20.06 -25.55
C GLN A 438 26.45 -20.19 -24.18
N GLN A 439 25.90 -21.02 -23.29
CA GLN A 439 26.36 -21.17 -21.88
C GLN A 439 26.51 -19.81 -21.18
N ARG A 440 25.60 -18.88 -21.48
CA ARG A 440 25.57 -17.55 -20.90
C ARG A 440 24.91 -17.57 -19.52
N ARG A 441 25.24 -16.56 -18.70
CA ARG A 441 24.61 -16.36 -17.42
C ARG A 441 23.14 -15.99 -17.61
N HIS A 442 22.26 -16.49 -16.74
CA HIS A 442 20.86 -16.14 -16.65
C HIS A 442 20.67 -14.64 -16.43
N THR A 443 19.97 -13.96 -17.34
CA THR A 443 19.65 -12.55 -17.24
C THR A 443 18.25 -12.41 -16.66
N PRO A 444 18.03 -11.67 -15.56
CA PRO A 444 16.71 -11.45 -15.01
C PRO A 444 15.76 -10.79 -16.01
N ILE A 445 14.60 -11.40 -16.26
CA ILE A 445 13.54 -10.87 -17.13
C ILE A 445 12.29 -10.66 -16.33
N VAL A 446 11.82 -9.42 -16.22
CA VAL A 446 10.62 -9.02 -15.49
C VAL A 446 9.51 -8.67 -16.45
N ALA A 447 8.38 -9.37 -16.34
CA ALA A 447 7.19 -9.13 -17.15
C ALA A 447 6.51 -7.81 -16.77
N LEU A 448 6.09 -7.02 -17.77
CA LEU A 448 5.18 -5.90 -17.62
C LEU A 448 3.81 -6.35 -18.16
N THR A 449 2.79 -6.45 -17.28
CA THR A 449 1.49 -7.02 -17.65
C THR A 449 0.35 -6.02 -17.48
N ALA A 450 -0.54 -5.92 -18.48
CA ALA A 450 -1.75 -5.11 -18.40
C ALA A 450 -2.87 -5.77 -17.58
N HIS A 451 -2.85 -7.11 -17.42
CA HIS A 451 -3.86 -7.88 -16.70
C HIS A 451 -3.20 -8.81 -15.67
N ILE A 452 -3.67 -8.73 -14.43
CA ILE A 452 -3.19 -9.56 -13.30
C ILE A 452 -3.96 -10.91 -13.27
N LEU A 453 -4.49 -11.39 -14.39
CA LEU A 453 -5.19 -12.67 -14.45
C LEU A 453 -4.20 -13.83 -14.22
N ALA A 454 -4.63 -14.84 -13.45
CA ALA A 454 -3.83 -16.01 -13.10
C ALA A 454 -3.18 -16.70 -14.32
N GLU A 455 -3.90 -16.76 -15.45
CA GLU A 455 -3.40 -17.33 -16.71
C GLU A 455 -2.16 -16.62 -17.27
N HIS A 456 -2.07 -15.28 -17.15
CA HIS A 456 -0.91 -14.52 -17.60
C HIS A 456 0.31 -14.70 -16.69
N LYS A 457 0.10 -14.88 -15.39
CA LYS A 457 1.17 -15.19 -14.43
C LYS A 457 1.77 -16.57 -14.69
N GLU A 458 0.92 -17.57 -14.90
CA GLU A 458 1.38 -18.92 -15.24
C GLU A 458 2.11 -18.94 -16.56
N ARG A 459 1.61 -18.25 -17.58
CA ARG A 459 2.25 -18.16 -18.88
C ARG A 459 3.61 -17.47 -18.80
N ALA A 460 3.74 -16.38 -18.03
CA ALA A 460 5.01 -15.71 -17.78
C ALA A 460 6.04 -16.65 -17.11
N ARG A 461 5.60 -17.40 -16.12
CA ARG A 461 6.45 -18.38 -15.43
C ARG A 461 6.89 -19.52 -16.35
N HIS A 462 5.99 -20.06 -17.18
CA HIS A 462 6.30 -21.12 -18.12
C HIS A 462 7.27 -20.66 -19.23
N SER A 463 7.19 -19.41 -19.68
CA SER A 463 8.11 -18.85 -20.65
C SER A 463 9.51 -18.56 -20.07
N GLY A 464 9.70 -18.68 -18.75
CA GLY A 464 10.98 -18.46 -18.07
C GLY A 464 11.22 -17.02 -17.61
N MET A 465 10.17 -16.21 -17.42
CA MET A 465 10.28 -14.90 -16.76
C MET A 465 10.45 -15.08 -15.26
N ASP A 466 11.25 -14.21 -14.65
CA ASP A 466 11.66 -14.32 -13.23
C ASP A 466 10.69 -13.62 -12.28
N GLN A 467 10.06 -12.52 -12.74
CA GLN A 467 9.13 -11.72 -11.94
C GLN A 467 8.14 -11.00 -12.84
N HIS A 468 7.07 -10.45 -12.28
CA HIS A 468 6.10 -9.64 -13.02
C HIS A 468 5.74 -8.38 -12.25
N ILE A 469 5.40 -7.31 -12.99
CA ILE A 469 4.87 -6.03 -12.49
C ILE A 469 3.61 -5.70 -13.27
N GLY A 470 2.54 -5.32 -12.57
CA GLY A 470 1.30 -4.87 -13.18
C GLY A 470 1.41 -3.45 -13.75
N LYS A 471 0.79 -3.19 -14.90
CA LYS A 471 0.57 -1.83 -15.40
C LYS A 471 -0.76 -1.29 -14.80
N PRO A 472 -0.82 -0.01 -14.35
CA PRO A 472 0.18 1.05 -14.48
C PRO A 472 1.36 0.89 -13.50
N LEU A 473 2.57 1.12 -14.01
CA LEU A 473 3.81 1.01 -13.23
C LEU A 473 3.95 2.14 -12.21
N GLU A 474 4.35 1.78 -11.00
CA GLU A 474 4.71 2.73 -9.95
C GLU A 474 6.23 2.80 -9.76
N LEU A 475 6.72 4.00 -9.42
CA LEU A 475 8.16 4.23 -9.21
C LEU A 475 8.72 3.39 -8.05
N SER A 476 7.90 3.13 -7.03
CA SER A 476 8.20 2.28 -5.86
C SER A 476 8.48 0.84 -6.28
N GLN A 477 7.59 0.24 -7.05
CA GLN A 477 7.69 -1.13 -7.55
C GLN A 477 8.90 -1.30 -8.48
N LEU A 478 9.08 -0.33 -9.39
CA LEU A 478 10.22 -0.36 -10.30
C LEU A 478 11.57 -0.24 -9.55
N ARG A 479 11.63 0.59 -8.52
CA ARG A 479 12.79 0.72 -7.65
C ARG A 479 13.11 -0.60 -6.94
N GLU A 480 12.12 -1.22 -6.32
CA GLU A 480 12.27 -2.48 -5.60
C GLU A 480 12.83 -3.59 -6.50
N VAL A 481 12.30 -3.71 -7.71
CA VAL A 481 12.79 -4.68 -8.70
C VAL A 481 14.24 -4.39 -9.12
N VAL A 482 14.57 -3.13 -9.42
CA VAL A 482 15.94 -2.76 -9.79
C VAL A 482 16.91 -3.02 -8.62
N GLU A 483 16.54 -2.68 -7.39
CA GLU A 483 17.36 -2.92 -6.21
C GLU A 483 17.52 -4.42 -5.91
N HIS A 484 16.45 -5.21 -5.99
CA HIS A 484 16.48 -6.66 -5.76
C HIS A 484 17.46 -7.37 -6.70
N TRP A 485 17.34 -7.16 -8.00
CA TRP A 485 18.16 -7.85 -8.99
C TRP A 485 19.62 -7.33 -9.03
N THR A 486 19.85 -6.11 -8.56
CA THR A 486 21.21 -5.56 -8.45
C THR A 486 21.92 -5.99 -7.18
N ALA A 487 21.21 -6.21 -6.07
CA ALA A 487 21.78 -6.77 -4.84
C ALA A 487 22.25 -8.21 -5.04
N ALA A 488 21.47 -9.04 -5.74
CA ALA A 488 21.83 -10.42 -6.08
C ALA A 488 23.12 -10.51 -6.90
N LYS A 489 23.38 -9.53 -7.77
CA LYS A 489 24.62 -9.46 -8.55
C LYS A 489 25.83 -9.08 -7.71
N ARG A 490 25.66 -8.27 -6.66
CA ARG A 490 26.74 -7.92 -5.73
C ARG A 490 27.18 -9.12 -4.89
N ALA A 491 26.23 -9.87 -4.33
CA ALA A 491 26.53 -11.09 -3.58
C ALA A 491 27.27 -12.15 -4.42
N GLY A 492 26.89 -12.34 -5.69
CA GLY A 492 27.58 -13.27 -6.59
C GLY A 492 28.95 -12.79 -7.08
N ARG A 493 29.28 -11.47 -6.98
CA ARG A 493 30.64 -10.98 -7.26
C ARG A 493 31.59 -11.15 -6.08
N GLU A 494 31.10 -11.07 -4.86
CA GLU A 494 31.90 -11.28 -3.66
C GLU A 494 32.32 -12.75 -3.51
N GLU A 495 31.47 -13.71 -3.83
CA GLU A 495 31.83 -15.14 -3.84
C GLU A 495 32.89 -15.49 -4.90
N PHE A 496 32.97 -14.77 -6.01
CA PHE A 496 34.03 -14.99 -7.01
C PHE A 496 35.35 -14.32 -6.65
N HIS A 497 35.34 -13.24 -5.89
CA HIS A 497 36.55 -12.57 -5.42
C HIS A 497 37.25 -13.37 -4.31
N ASP A 498 36.47 -13.96 -3.41
CA ASP A 498 37.00 -14.82 -2.34
C ASP A 498 37.63 -16.12 -2.89
N LYS A 499 37.00 -16.75 -3.89
CA LYS A 499 37.54 -17.93 -4.56
C LYS A 499 38.80 -17.65 -5.40
N ALA A 500 38.92 -16.44 -5.93
CA ALA A 500 40.11 -16.02 -6.68
C ALA A 500 41.31 -15.66 -5.73
N HIS A 501 41.00 -15.20 -4.51
CA HIS A 501 42.03 -14.88 -3.53
C HIS A 501 42.63 -16.13 -2.83
N ASP A 502 41.82 -17.19 -2.69
CA ASP A 502 42.29 -18.47 -2.13
C ASP A 502 43.11 -19.32 -3.12
N ALA A 503 42.90 -19.09 -4.44
CA ALA A 503 43.66 -19.76 -5.50
C ALA A 503 45.07 -19.15 -5.76
N ALA A 504 45.38 -18.00 -5.15
CA ALA A 504 46.65 -17.27 -5.37
C ALA A 504 47.66 -17.39 -4.23
N LYS A 505 47.45 -18.29 -3.26
CA LYS A 505 48.50 -18.61 -2.26
C LYS A 505 49.44 -19.70 -2.79
N PRO A 506 50.75 -19.44 -2.90
CA PRO A 506 51.70 -20.48 -3.25
C PRO A 506 51.82 -21.52 -2.12
N PRO A 507 52.01 -22.80 -2.45
CA PRO A 507 52.20 -23.85 -1.44
C PRO A 507 53.50 -23.61 -0.67
N LEU A 508 53.41 -23.70 0.66
CA LEU A 508 54.55 -23.79 1.59
C LEU A 508 55.20 -25.16 1.49
#